data_903e2be62b9cc01399d0d2105b24b9e3
#
_entry.id   903e2be62b9cc01399d0d2105b24b9e3
#
_cell.length_a   1.000
_cell.length_b   1.000
_cell.length_c   1.000
_cell.angle_alpha   90.00
_cell.angle_beta   90.00
_cell.angle_gamma   90.00
#
_symmetry.space_group_name_H-M   'P 1'
#
loop_
_entity.id
_entity.type
_entity.pdbx_description
1 polymer ?
#
loop_
_entity_poly.entity_id
_entity_poly.type
_entity_poly.pdbx_seq_one_letter_code
_entity_poly.pdbx_strand_id
1 'polypeptide(L)'
;MIYFTELENLPAHDAKGEYLGHLVDLAINPSQNPSQVACFYIMTPKKKLMRIPHEQISSISVRAAQTSVPAGEIRDTVPDEGLIRIKKDVLDQQIIDVNDQKVVRVIDVDFDIQPNHKHTELRIVAVNVGAAAAARRLLQGIFAKHKIRTITSILPTQTIPWEFVNLIEHDPARRVKLRISYSRLAQLHPADLADILEELSRDDQRSVIESLDDETAAEAVSEIPTRMQVALLNSLDAGKAADIVEEMAPDEAADVLQELPPETSAEVLANMEAEEAQEVRELLGFEENTAGGFMTTEFIVLQESATVEAAVEALKNFSGELESIHSIYLIATDLTLTRVVPLALLLISEKDAPLGSLVSASDTAISVPFHADRKTVINMFHKYNLLTLPVVDDNDRLLGVVTADDVLELVIKEK
;
A
#
# COMPACT_ATOMS: atom_id res chain seq x y z
N MET A 1 -31.01 8.78 -7.12
CA MET A 1 -29.80 8.02 -7.47
C MET A 1 -29.99 7.43 -8.87
N ILE A 2 -29.01 7.61 -9.75
CA ILE A 2 -29.00 7.16 -11.14
C ILE A 2 -27.63 6.55 -11.46
N TYR A 3 -27.58 5.51 -12.29
CA TYR A 3 -26.37 4.79 -12.64
C TYR A 3 -25.75 5.32 -13.93
N PHE A 4 -24.44 5.19 -14.11
CA PHE A 4 -23.80 5.55 -15.38
C PHE A 4 -24.41 4.75 -16.55
N THR A 5 -24.67 3.47 -16.36
CA THR A 5 -25.35 2.61 -17.35
C THR A 5 -26.74 3.13 -17.75
N GLU A 6 -27.43 3.86 -16.89
CA GLU A 6 -28.72 4.52 -17.21
C GLU A 6 -28.53 5.83 -17.96
N LEU A 7 -27.39 6.52 -17.74
CA LEU A 7 -27.03 7.78 -18.42
C LEU A 7 -26.43 7.56 -19.80
N GLU A 8 -25.74 6.47 -19.99
CA GLU A 8 -25.13 6.13 -21.27
C GLU A 8 -26.19 6.01 -22.38
N ASN A 9 -25.90 6.58 -23.54
CA ASN A 9 -26.81 6.70 -24.68
C ASN A 9 -28.10 7.51 -24.40
N LEU A 10 -28.11 8.34 -23.36
CA LEU A 10 -29.22 9.21 -23.04
C LEU A 10 -29.34 10.30 -24.13
N PRO A 11 -30.56 10.55 -24.72
CA PRO A 11 -30.74 11.64 -25.67
C PRO A 11 -30.54 13.00 -24.97
N ALA A 12 -29.83 13.90 -25.65
CA ALA A 12 -29.63 15.27 -25.21
C ALA A 12 -30.31 16.24 -26.14
N HIS A 13 -31.00 17.22 -25.57
CA HIS A 13 -31.73 18.28 -26.31
C HIS A 13 -31.24 19.64 -25.83
N ASP A 14 -31.37 20.64 -26.71
CA ASP A 14 -31.07 22.00 -26.35
C ASP A 14 -32.25 22.71 -25.64
N ALA A 15 -32.08 23.95 -25.26
CA ALA A 15 -33.11 24.75 -24.58
C ALA A 15 -34.41 24.90 -25.40
N LYS A 16 -34.36 24.71 -26.73
CA LYS A 16 -35.50 24.76 -27.62
C LYS A 16 -36.12 23.39 -27.89
N GLY A 17 -35.56 22.32 -27.32
CA GLY A 17 -35.97 20.95 -27.54
C GLY A 17 -35.39 20.31 -28.81
N GLU A 18 -34.42 20.98 -29.49
CA GLU A 18 -33.74 20.39 -30.62
C GLU A 18 -32.78 19.29 -30.18
N TYR A 19 -32.73 18.19 -30.95
CA TYR A 19 -31.88 17.05 -30.64
C TYR A 19 -30.39 17.36 -30.91
N LEU A 20 -29.57 17.31 -29.88
CA LEU A 20 -28.12 17.53 -29.95
C LEU A 20 -27.32 16.28 -30.27
N GLY A 21 -27.80 15.13 -29.75
CA GLY A 21 -27.09 13.86 -29.82
C GLY A 21 -27.38 12.97 -28.61
N HIS A 22 -26.48 12.06 -28.31
CA HIS A 22 -26.59 11.19 -27.14
C HIS A 22 -25.36 11.27 -26.22
N LEU A 23 -25.57 11.09 -24.93
CA LEU A 23 -24.52 11.10 -23.92
C LEU A 23 -23.63 9.88 -24.07
N VAL A 24 -22.33 10.06 -24.18
CA VAL A 24 -21.36 8.99 -24.32
C VAL A 24 -20.41 8.87 -23.13
N ASP A 25 -20.17 9.98 -22.41
CA ASP A 25 -19.29 9.98 -21.25
C ASP A 25 -19.53 11.20 -20.36
N LEU A 26 -19.02 11.16 -19.15
CA LEU A 26 -18.99 12.24 -18.17
C LEU A 26 -17.55 12.47 -17.71
N ALA A 27 -17.21 13.67 -17.27
CA ALA A 27 -15.91 13.89 -16.63
C ALA A 27 -16.05 14.71 -15.34
N ILE A 28 -15.14 14.44 -14.42
CA ILE A 28 -14.92 15.20 -13.19
C ILE A 28 -13.59 15.93 -13.25
N ASN A 29 -13.45 16.98 -12.44
CA ASN A 29 -12.17 17.62 -12.19
C ASN A 29 -11.78 17.42 -10.71
N PRO A 30 -10.91 16.45 -10.40
CA PRO A 30 -10.53 16.14 -9.01
C PRO A 30 -9.91 17.31 -8.26
N SER A 31 -9.21 18.20 -8.99
CA SER A 31 -8.54 19.36 -8.38
C SER A 31 -9.51 20.46 -7.95
N GLN A 32 -10.72 20.53 -8.53
CA GLN A 32 -11.73 21.51 -8.19
C GLN A 32 -12.80 20.94 -7.26
N ASN A 33 -13.43 19.85 -7.70
CA ASN A 33 -14.43 19.13 -6.93
C ASN A 33 -14.43 17.64 -7.35
N PRO A 34 -13.86 16.74 -6.53
CA PRO A 34 -13.64 15.35 -6.91
C PRO A 34 -14.93 14.54 -7.12
N SER A 35 -16.06 14.99 -6.59
CA SER A 35 -17.34 14.29 -6.70
C SER A 35 -18.30 14.90 -7.70
N GLN A 36 -18.07 16.14 -8.17
CA GLN A 36 -19.00 16.82 -9.07
C GLN A 36 -18.62 16.59 -10.54
N VAL A 37 -19.60 16.23 -11.36
CA VAL A 37 -19.43 16.17 -12.81
C VAL A 37 -19.16 17.57 -13.34
N ALA A 38 -18.02 17.75 -14.00
CA ALA A 38 -17.59 19.03 -14.58
C ALA A 38 -18.16 19.23 -15.98
N CYS A 39 -18.25 18.17 -16.77
CA CYS A 39 -18.79 18.27 -18.14
C CYS A 39 -19.37 16.94 -18.66
N PHE A 40 -20.22 17.07 -19.68
CA PHE A 40 -20.93 16.00 -20.36
C PHE A 40 -20.39 15.88 -21.80
N TYR A 41 -20.10 14.67 -22.25
CA TYR A 41 -19.67 14.38 -23.61
C TYR A 41 -20.86 13.85 -24.43
N ILE A 42 -21.27 14.62 -25.42
CA ILE A 42 -22.40 14.30 -26.30
C ILE A 42 -21.86 13.95 -27.71
N MET A 43 -22.24 12.78 -28.20
CA MET A 43 -21.98 12.38 -29.58
C MET A 43 -23.09 12.92 -30.48
N THR A 44 -22.76 13.88 -31.34
CA THR A 44 -23.71 14.47 -32.27
C THR A 44 -24.09 13.52 -33.41
N PRO A 45 -25.21 13.72 -34.14
CA PRO A 45 -25.57 12.93 -35.30
C PRO A 45 -24.49 12.93 -36.41
N LYS A 46 -23.67 13.96 -36.48
CA LYS A 46 -22.53 14.07 -37.40
C LYS A 46 -21.26 13.33 -36.90
N LYS A 47 -21.38 12.50 -35.88
CA LYS A 47 -20.27 11.77 -35.22
C LYS A 47 -19.16 12.68 -34.68
N LYS A 48 -19.50 13.90 -34.30
CA LYS A 48 -18.58 14.83 -33.65
C LYS A 48 -18.85 14.80 -32.16
N LEU A 49 -17.80 14.67 -31.37
CA LEU A 49 -17.88 14.76 -29.90
C LEU A 49 -18.03 16.25 -29.52
N MET A 50 -19.05 16.55 -28.76
CA MET A 50 -19.32 17.89 -28.21
C MET A 50 -19.27 17.80 -26.69
N ARG A 51 -18.55 18.72 -26.06
CA ARG A 51 -18.43 18.81 -24.61
C ARG A 51 -19.32 19.97 -24.12
N ILE A 52 -20.12 19.68 -23.08
CA ILE A 52 -21.05 20.64 -22.49
C ILE A 52 -20.71 20.75 -21.01
N PRO A 53 -20.34 21.96 -20.51
CA PRO A 53 -20.13 22.19 -19.08
C PRO A 53 -21.40 21.92 -18.27
N HIS A 54 -21.23 21.44 -17.02
CA HIS A 54 -22.38 21.13 -16.14
C HIS A 54 -23.28 22.35 -15.90
N GLU A 55 -22.73 23.56 -15.86
CA GLU A 55 -23.46 24.82 -15.69
C GLU A 55 -24.47 25.08 -16.80
N GLN A 56 -24.29 24.49 -17.98
CA GLN A 56 -25.17 24.61 -19.14
C GLN A 56 -26.19 23.45 -19.23
N ILE A 57 -26.29 22.59 -18.21
CA ILE A 57 -27.29 21.52 -18.11
C ILE A 57 -28.43 22.01 -17.20
N SER A 58 -29.61 22.25 -17.79
CA SER A 58 -30.79 22.65 -17.03
C SER A 58 -31.47 21.48 -16.29
N SER A 59 -31.52 20.32 -16.93
CA SER A 59 -32.12 19.13 -16.32
C SER A 59 -31.49 17.85 -16.85
N ILE A 60 -31.45 16.82 -16.00
CA ILE A 60 -31.07 15.47 -16.36
C ILE A 60 -32.00 14.46 -15.67
N SER A 61 -32.38 13.42 -16.39
CA SER A 61 -33.25 12.36 -15.90
C SER A 61 -32.91 11.06 -16.62
N VAL A 62 -33.52 9.95 -16.24
CA VAL A 62 -33.38 8.65 -16.95
C VAL A 62 -33.91 8.67 -18.40
N ARG A 63 -34.57 9.74 -18.82
CA ARG A 63 -35.18 9.85 -20.16
C ARG A 63 -34.41 10.74 -21.12
N ALA A 64 -33.92 11.86 -20.62
CA ALA A 64 -33.19 12.84 -21.44
C ALA A 64 -32.36 13.80 -20.57
N ALA A 65 -31.35 14.40 -21.18
CA ALA A 65 -30.65 15.59 -20.68
C ALA A 65 -31.10 16.79 -21.51
N GLN A 66 -31.19 17.97 -20.86
CA GLN A 66 -31.54 19.21 -21.54
C GLN A 66 -30.55 20.32 -21.14
N THR A 67 -30.13 21.12 -22.11
CA THR A 67 -29.28 22.29 -21.85
C THR A 67 -30.11 23.51 -21.49
N SER A 68 -29.49 24.47 -20.83
CA SER A 68 -30.07 25.78 -20.50
C SER A 68 -29.96 26.80 -21.67
N VAL A 69 -29.16 26.45 -22.67
CA VAL A 69 -28.88 27.33 -23.85
C VAL A 69 -29.16 26.61 -25.15
N PRO A 70 -29.49 27.34 -26.24
CA PRO A 70 -29.62 26.78 -27.58
C PRO A 70 -28.29 26.20 -28.10
N ALA A 71 -28.39 25.27 -29.05
CA ALA A 71 -27.21 24.56 -29.62
C ALA A 71 -26.08 25.47 -30.08
N GLY A 72 -26.41 26.61 -30.73
CA GLY A 72 -25.42 27.57 -31.23
C GLY A 72 -24.74 28.47 -30.17
N GLU A 73 -25.23 28.43 -28.93
CA GLU A 73 -24.72 29.20 -27.80
C GLU A 73 -23.95 28.35 -26.80
N ILE A 74 -23.88 27.01 -27.00
CA ILE A 74 -23.10 26.12 -26.17
C ILE A 74 -21.62 26.47 -26.29
N ARG A 75 -21.00 26.78 -25.14
CA ARG A 75 -19.58 27.11 -25.05
C ARG A 75 -18.87 26.10 -24.14
N ASP A 76 -17.82 25.54 -24.65
CA ASP A 76 -16.91 24.72 -23.88
C ASP A 76 -15.92 25.61 -23.11
N THR A 77 -16.14 25.70 -21.82
CA THR A 77 -15.34 26.55 -20.91
C THR A 77 -14.48 25.69 -19.95
N VAL A 78 -14.60 24.35 -20.02
CA VAL A 78 -13.90 23.46 -19.10
C VAL A 78 -12.49 23.17 -19.62
N PRO A 79 -11.42 23.39 -18.83
CA PRO A 79 -10.06 23.03 -19.22
C PRO A 79 -9.94 21.53 -19.50
N ASP A 80 -9.13 21.14 -20.49
CA ASP A 80 -8.87 19.73 -20.80
C ASP A 80 -7.97 19.05 -19.78
N GLU A 81 -7.09 19.83 -19.17
CA GLU A 81 -6.11 19.31 -18.22
C GLU A 81 -6.76 18.84 -16.93
N GLY A 82 -6.41 17.60 -16.53
CA GLY A 82 -6.82 17.02 -15.27
C GLY A 82 -8.26 16.52 -15.19
N LEU A 83 -8.96 16.38 -16.32
CA LEU A 83 -10.27 15.73 -16.35
C LEU A 83 -10.13 14.22 -16.30
N ILE A 84 -10.87 13.59 -15.40
CA ILE A 84 -11.06 12.14 -15.32
C ILE A 84 -12.41 11.80 -15.96
N ARG A 85 -12.39 11.00 -17.00
CA ARG A 85 -13.58 10.56 -17.73
C ARG A 85 -14.12 9.27 -17.14
N ILE A 86 -15.39 9.26 -16.77
CA ILE A 86 -16.00 8.14 -16.05
C ILE A 86 -15.95 6.85 -16.86
N LYS A 87 -16.36 6.87 -18.13
CA LYS A 87 -16.36 5.68 -18.98
C LYS A 87 -14.96 5.21 -19.33
N LYS A 88 -14.05 6.16 -19.61
CA LYS A 88 -12.72 5.85 -20.10
C LYS A 88 -11.73 5.51 -18.99
N ASP A 89 -11.78 6.28 -17.89
CA ASP A 89 -10.71 6.31 -16.91
C ASP A 89 -11.14 5.73 -15.54
N VAL A 90 -12.44 5.36 -15.36
CA VAL A 90 -12.98 4.81 -14.10
C VAL A 90 -13.64 3.44 -14.31
N LEU A 91 -14.54 3.30 -15.30
CA LEU A 91 -15.18 2.01 -15.54
C LEU A 91 -14.16 0.98 -16.01
N ASP A 92 -14.34 -0.25 -15.54
CA ASP A 92 -13.47 -1.40 -15.80
C ASP A 92 -12.05 -1.29 -15.19
N GLN A 93 -11.73 -0.17 -14.53
CA GLN A 93 -10.47 -0.02 -13.82
C GLN A 93 -10.49 -0.78 -12.49
N GLN A 94 -9.32 -1.22 -12.06
CA GLN A 94 -9.10 -1.68 -10.70
C GLN A 94 -8.97 -0.47 -9.78
N ILE A 95 -9.56 -0.59 -8.60
CA ILE A 95 -9.48 0.41 -7.54
C ILE A 95 -9.19 -0.31 -6.22
N ILE A 96 -8.56 0.39 -5.32
CA ILE A 96 -8.32 -0.08 -3.97
C ILE A 96 -9.51 0.36 -3.10
N ASP A 97 -10.21 -0.60 -2.50
CA ASP A 97 -11.18 -0.36 -1.45
C ASP A 97 -10.45 -0.33 -0.11
N VAL A 98 -10.11 0.87 0.35
CA VAL A 98 -9.36 1.06 1.60
C VAL A 98 -10.14 0.60 2.84
N ASN A 99 -11.49 0.54 2.76
CA ASN A 99 -12.31 0.13 3.89
C ASN A 99 -12.36 -1.39 4.06
N ASP A 100 -12.45 -2.12 2.93
CA ASP A 100 -12.45 -3.59 2.91
C ASP A 100 -11.06 -4.17 2.56
N GLN A 101 -10.03 -3.33 2.47
CA GLN A 101 -8.61 -3.67 2.22
C GLN A 101 -8.43 -4.65 1.05
N LYS A 102 -9.03 -4.35 -0.10
CA LYS A 102 -8.99 -5.22 -1.27
C LYS A 102 -9.03 -4.47 -2.58
N VAL A 103 -8.55 -5.12 -3.63
CA VAL A 103 -8.65 -4.62 -4.99
C VAL A 103 -9.94 -5.10 -5.64
N VAL A 104 -10.69 -4.18 -6.22
CA VAL A 104 -11.97 -4.48 -6.89
C VAL A 104 -12.06 -3.77 -8.24
N ARG A 105 -12.87 -4.32 -9.16
CA ARG A 105 -13.11 -3.71 -10.47
C ARG A 105 -14.37 -2.88 -10.46
N VAL A 106 -14.29 -1.63 -10.91
CA VAL A 106 -15.45 -0.74 -11.08
C VAL A 106 -16.30 -1.22 -12.25
N ILE A 107 -17.56 -1.58 -11.97
CA ILE A 107 -18.52 -2.04 -12.98
C ILE A 107 -19.48 -0.94 -13.38
N ASP A 108 -19.90 -0.08 -12.43
CA ASP A 108 -20.81 1.04 -12.67
C ASP A 108 -20.52 2.17 -11.68
N VAL A 109 -21.06 3.35 -11.92
CA VAL A 109 -20.90 4.53 -11.05
C VAL A 109 -22.27 5.10 -10.70
N ASP A 110 -22.46 5.40 -9.42
CA ASP A 110 -23.70 5.95 -8.86
C ASP A 110 -23.61 7.46 -8.77
N PHE A 111 -24.68 8.09 -9.25
CA PHE A 111 -24.82 9.55 -9.21
C PHE A 111 -26.06 9.97 -8.43
N ASP A 112 -25.93 11.08 -7.72
CA ASP A 112 -27.04 11.83 -7.17
C ASP A 112 -27.29 13.09 -8.03
N ILE A 113 -28.59 13.38 -8.23
CA ILE A 113 -29.06 14.52 -9.00
C ILE A 113 -29.51 15.59 -8.01
N GLN A 114 -28.78 16.68 -7.92
CA GLN A 114 -29.07 17.80 -7.03
C GLN A 114 -29.61 18.98 -7.85
N PRO A 115 -30.88 19.34 -7.70
CA PRO A 115 -31.42 20.55 -8.35
C PRO A 115 -30.83 21.78 -7.68
N ASN A 116 -30.18 22.63 -8.47
CA ASN A 116 -29.75 23.96 -8.07
C ASN A 116 -30.62 25.01 -8.78
N HIS A 117 -30.78 26.23 -8.23
CA HIS A 117 -31.72 27.24 -8.72
C HIS A 117 -31.56 27.61 -10.21
N LYS A 118 -30.43 27.34 -10.83
CA LYS A 118 -30.13 27.67 -12.22
C LYS A 118 -29.75 26.49 -13.12
N HIS A 119 -29.31 25.38 -12.56
CA HIS A 119 -28.81 24.21 -13.29
C HIS A 119 -28.98 22.94 -12.44
N THR A 120 -28.75 21.78 -13.03
CA THR A 120 -28.76 20.51 -12.32
C THR A 120 -27.34 20.02 -12.11
N GLU A 121 -26.96 19.82 -10.86
CA GLU A 121 -25.67 19.23 -10.50
C GLU A 121 -25.79 17.71 -10.44
N LEU A 122 -24.83 17.02 -11.03
CA LEU A 122 -24.67 15.59 -10.96
C LEU A 122 -23.42 15.28 -10.14
N ARG A 123 -23.57 14.53 -9.06
CA ARG A 123 -22.49 14.18 -8.15
C ARG A 123 -22.30 12.67 -8.08
N ILE A 124 -21.06 12.23 -8.12
CA ILE A 124 -20.71 10.85 -7.85
C ILE A 124 -20.90 10.60 -6.36
N VAL A 125 -21.58 9.50 -6.02
CA VAL A 125 -21.84 9.07 -4.63
C VAL A 125 -21.03 7.84 -4.31
N ALA A 126 -21.01 6.87 -5.23
CA ALA A 126 -20.35 5.59 -5.03
C ALA A 126 -19.98 4.94 -6.36
N VAL A 127 -19.13 3.93 -6.30
CA VAL A 127 -18.92 2.98 -7.39
C VAL A 127 -19.56 1.65 -7.05
N ASN A 128 -20.02 0.94 -8.07
CA ASN A 128 -20.58 -0.41 -7.95
C ASN A 128 -19.58 -1.44 -8.43
N VAL A 129 -19.33 -2.44 -7.61
CA VAL A 129 -18.39 -3.54 -7.86
C VAL A 129 -19.07 -4.92 -7.82
N GLY A 130 -20.36 -4.98 -7.50
CA GLY A 130 -21.10 -6.21 -7.27
C GLY A 130 -21.88 -6.77 -8.46
N ALA A 131 -22.45 -7.96 -8.27
CA ALA A 131 -23.21 -8.71 -9.28
C ALA A 131 -24.41 -7.95 -9.88
N ALA A 132 -25.05 -7.08 -9.09
CA ALA A 132 -26.16 -6.27 -9.57
C ALA A 132 -25.72 -5.29 -10.68
N ALA A 133 -24.54 -4.67 -10.54
CA ALA A 133 -23.96 -3.79 -11.55
C ALA A 133 -23.56 -4.57 -12.81
N ALA A 134 -22.93 -5.73 -12.66
CA ALA A 134 -22.59 -6.60 -13.77
C ALA A 134 -23.84 -7.04 -14.56
N ALA A 135 -24.90 -7.42 -13.87
CA ALA A 135 -26.16 -7.78 -14.51
C ALA A 135 -26.80 -6.58 -15.23
N ARG A 136 -26.79 -5.37 -14.65
CA ARG A 136 -27.26 -4.14 -15.35
C ARG A 136 -26.53 -3.93 -16.65
N ARG A 137 -25.20 -4.06 -16.63
CA ARG A 137 -24.35 -3.85 -17.80
C ARG A 137 -24.56 -4.91 -18.89
N LEU A 138 -24.68 -6.18 -18.53
CA LEU A 138 -24.94 -7.29 -19.46
C LEU A 138 -26.31 -7.19 -20.11
N LEU A 139 -27.33 -6.72 -19.39
CA LEU A 139 -28.71 -6.58 -19.88
C LEU A 139 -28.93 -5.27 -20.66
N GLN A 140 -27.98 -4.36 -20.63
CA GLN A 140 -28.02 -3.09 -21.34
C GLN A 140 -28.10 -3.34 -22.87
N GLY A 141 -29.05 -2.68 -23.52
CA GLY A 141 -29.32 -2.87 -24.96
C GLY A 141 -30.23 -4.07 -25.32
N ILE A 142 -30.44 -5.02 -24.37
CA ILE A 142 -31.35 -6.17 -24.57
C ILE A 142 -32.74 -5.83 -24.01
N PHE A 143 -32.79 -5.19 -22.85
CA PHE A 143 -34.05 -4.84 -22.18
C PHE A 143 -34.15 -3.33 -21.95
N ALA A 144 -35.41 -2.86 -21.82
CA ALA A 144 -35.66 -1.46 -21.45
C ALA A 144 -35.12 -1.15 -20.04
N LYS A 145 -34.52 0.04 -19.84
CA LYS A 145 -33.85 0.46 -18.58
C LYS A 145 -34.69 0.20 -17.32
N HIS A 146 -36.01 0.45 -17.36
CA HIS A 146 -36.90 0.20 -16.21
C HIS A 146 -37.02 -1.28 -15.85
N LYS A 147 -37.00 -2.20 -16.84
CA LYS A 147 -37.04 -3.65 -16.59
C LYS A 147 -35.75 -4.16 -16.00
N ILE A 148 -34.62 -3.64 -16.50
CA ILE A 148 -33.28 -3.97 -15.97
C ILE A 148 -33.23 -3.61 -14.48
N ARG A 149 -33.67 -2.42 -14.09
CA ARG A 149 -33.72 -1.97 -12.70
C ARG A 149 -34.53 -2.89 -11.80
N THR A 150 -35.69 -3.36 -12.28
CA THR A 150 -36.56 -4.30 -11.53
C THR A 150 -35.89 -5.68 -11.38
N ILE A 151 -35.25 -6.19 -12.44
CA ILE A 151 -34.60 -7.50 -12.39
C ILE A 151 -33.36 -7.46 -11.47
N THR A 152 -32.58 -6.39 -11.53
CA THR A 152 -31.33 -6.27 -10.76
C THR A 152 -31.53 -5.83 -9.32
N SER A 153 -32.71 -5.34 -8.93
CA SER A 153 -33.03 -4.97 -7.55
C SER A 153 -33.08 -6.17 -6.57
N ILE A 154 -33.15 -7.40 -7.10
CA ILE A 154 -33.15 -8.65 -6.30
C ILE A 154 -31.71 -9.09 -5.97
N LEU A 155 -30.72 -8.62 -6.75
CA LEU A 155 -29.33 -9.00 -6.57
C LEU A 155 -28.64 -8.13 -5.50
N PRO A 156 -27.69 -8.69 -4.74
CA PRO A 156 -26.94 -7.91 -3.77
C PRO A 156 -26.18 -6.79 -4.48
N THR A 157 -26.30 -5.58 -3.94
CA THR A 157 -25.54 -4.42 -4.38
C THR A 157 -24.31 -4.30 -3.49
N GLN A 158 -23.14 -4.24 -4.10
CA GLN A 158 -21.89 -3.95 -3.40
C GLN A 158 -21.41 -2.61 -3.95
N THR A 159 -21.40 -1.60 -3.09
CA THR A 159 -21.07 -0.22 -3.43
C THR A 159 -19.99 0.29 -2.51
N ILE A 160 -19.02 0.98 -3.07
CA ILE A 160 -17.95 1.65 -2.33
C ILE A 160 -18.22 3.16 -2.44
N PRO A 161 -18.40 3.89 -1.32
CA PRO A 161 -18.55 5.33 -1.36
C PRO A 161 -17.38 5.99 -2.10
N TRP A 162 -17.68 7.01 -2.91
CA TRP A 162 -16.67 7.67 -3.76
C TRP A 162 -15.47 8.22 -2.99
N GLU A 163 -15.67 8.61 -1.75
CA GLU A 163 -14.60 9.11 -0.87
C GLU A 163 -13.56 8.04 -0.47
N PHE A 164 -13.90 6.75 -0.59
CA PHE A 164 -13.01 5.61 -0.31
C PHE A 164 -12.43 4.99 -1.58
N VAL A 165 -12.69 5.57 -2.74
CA VAL A 165 -12.18 5.08 -4.03
C VAL A 165 -10.81 5.65 -4.29
N ASN A 166 -9.78 4.80 -4.29
CA ASN A 166 -8.44 5.13 -4.76
C ASN A 166 -8.30 4.62 -6.19
N LEU A 167 -8.25 5.56 -7.14
CA LEU A 167 -7.99 5.24 -8.54
C LEU A 167 -6.50 5.04 -8.75
N ILE A 168 -6.12 3.89 -9.30
CA ILE A 168 -4.76 3.60 -9.72
C ILE A 168 -4.48 4.39 -10.99
N GLU A 169 -3.49 5.28 -10.95
CA GLU A 169 -3.17 6.17 -12.07
C GLU A 169 -1.87 5.77 -12.74
N HIS A 170 -1.95 5.33 -14.00
CA HIS A 170 -0.79 4.92 -14.79
C HIS A 170 0.00 6.10 -15.40
N ASP A 171 -0.58 7.32 -15.42
CA ASP A 171 0.07 8.48 -16.01
C ASP A 171 0.82 9.31 -14.95
N PRO A 172 2.16 9.38 -14.98
CA PRO A 172 2.96 10.14 -14.01
C PRO A 172 2.56 11.62 -13.90
N ALA A 173 2.08 12.23 -15.00
CA ALA A 173 1.62 13.63 -15.00
C ALA A 173 0.34 13.82 -14.18
N ARG A 174 -0.47 12.78 -14.02
CA ARG A 174 -1.71 12.78 -13.23
C ARG A 174 -1.49 12.40 -11.76
N ARG A 175 -0.44 11.63 -11.44
CA ARG A 175 -0.11 11.22 -10.06
C ARG A 175 -0.08 12.39 -9.08
N VAL A 176 0.46 13.53 -9.48
CA VAL A 176 0.51 14.74 -8.65
C VAL A 176 -0.88 15.22 -8.21
N LYS A 177 -1.92 14.93 -9.00
CA LYS A 177 -3.30 15.37 -8.72
C LYS A 177 -4.08 14.37 -7.84
N LEU A 178 -3.68 13.11 -7.81
CA LEU A 178 -4.30 12.04 -7.03
C LEU A 178 -3.56 11.72 -5.71
N ARG A 179 -2.47 12.44 -5.42
CA ARG A 179 -1.65 12.26 -4.22
C ARG A 179 -2.44 12.26 -2.89
N ILE A 180 -3.61 12.88 -2.87
CA ILE A 180 -4.51 12.90 -1.71
C ILE A 180 -5.12 11.51 -1.43
N SER A 181 -5.27 10.69 -2.47
CA SER A 181 -5.84 9.33 -2.34
C SER A 181 -4.86 8.34 -1.73
N TYR A 182 -3.56 8.46 -2.02
CA TYR A 182 -2.52 7.56 -1.50
C TYR A 182 -2.17 7.82 -0.02
N SER A 183 -2.45 9.00 0.51
CA SER A 183 -2.24 9.31 1.93
C SER A 183 -3.03 8.39 2.88
N ARG A 184 -4.07 7.71 2.41
CA ARG A 184 -4.83 6.72 3.19
C ARG A 184 -4.21 5.33 3.12
N LEU A 185 -3.51 4.99 2.05
CA LEU A 185 -2.78 3.72 1.95
C LEU A 185 -1.62 3.68 2.95
N ALA A 186 -0.92 4.80 3.11
CA ALA A 186 0.12 4.97 4.11
C ALA A 186 -0.36 4.88 5.59
N GLN A 187 -1.67 4.75 5.82
CA GLN A 187 -2.25 4.56 7.15
C GLN A 187 -2.72 3.11 7.39
N LEU A 188 -2.62 2.26 6.39
CA LEU A 188 -2.92 0.83 6.53
C LEU A 188 -1.77 0.14 7.26
N HIS A 189 -2.09 -0.98 7.90
CA HIS A 189 -1.04 -1.86 8.40
C HIS A 189 -0.21 -2.40 7.22
N PRO A 190 1.12 -2.55 7.35
CA PRO A 190 1.98 -3.06 6.28
C PRO A 190 1.48 -4.37 5.65
N ALA A 191 1.07 -5.34 6.46
CA ALA A 191 0.51 -6.61 5.99
C ALA A 191 -0.79 -6.43 5.15
N ASP A 192 -1.68 -5.48 5.51
CA ASP A 192 -2.89 -5.20 4.72
C ASP A 192 -2.54 -4.53 3.38
N LEU A 193 -1.48 -3.70 3.38
CA LEU A 193 -0.97 -3.08 2.17
C LEU A 193 -0.28 -4.11 1.26
N ALA A 194 0.41 -5.08 1.83
CA ALA A 194 0.98 -6.23 1.14
C ALA A 194 -0.09 -7.06 0.43
N ASP A 195 -1.19 -7.42 1.12
CA ASP A 195 -2.33 -8.12 0.52
C ASP A 195 -2.89 -7.38 -0.70
N ILE A 196 -2.99 -6.05 -0.61
CA ILE A 196 -3.40 -5.20 -1.73
C ILE A 196 -2.38 -5.28 -2.88
N LEU A 197 -1.09 -5.17 -2.59
CA LEU A 197 -0.02 -5.26 -3.59
C LEU A 197 -0.05 -6.60 -4.33
N GLU A 198 -0.30 -7.71 -3.63
CA GLU A 198 -0.38 -9.05 -4.24
C GLU A 198 -1.49 -9.16 -5.29
N GLU A 199 -2.60 -8.45 -5.12
CA GLU A 199 -3.73 -8.45 -6.06
C GLU A 199 -3.53 -7.52 -7.27
N LEU A 200 -2.54 -6.62 -7.23
CA LEU A 200 -2.31 -5.62 -8.27
C LEU A 200 -1.46 -6.15 -9.44
N SER A 201 -1.61 -5.51 -10.61
CA SER A 201 -0.67 -5.70 -11.71
C SER A 201 0.71 -5.08 -11.38
N ARG A 202 1.79 -5.54 -12.03
CA ARG A 202 3.15 -5.02 -11.80
C ARG A 202 3.27 -3.51 -11.98
N ASP A 203 2.59 -2.96 -12.98
CA ASP A 203 2.62 -1.51 -13.26
C ASP A 203 1.89 -0.75 -12.14
N ASP A 204 0.81 -1.32 -11.59
CA ASP A 204 0.06 -0.74 -10.48
C ASP A 204 0.82 -0.85 -9.17
N GLN A 205 1.45 -1.99 -8.87
CA GLN A 205 2.33 -2.19 -7.72
C GLN A 205 3.42 -1.11 -7.68
N ARG A 206 4.13 -0.95 -8.80
CA ARG A 206 5.14 0.09 -8.95
C ARG A 206 4.57 1.48 -8.68
N SER A 207 3.39 1.78 -9.24
CA SER A 207 2.73 3.08 -9.09
C SER A 207 2.35 3.37 -7.64
N VAL A 208 1.88 2.37 -6.90
CA VAL A 208 1.57 2.48 -5.47
C VAL A 208 2.85 2.73 -4.69
N ILE A 209 3.87 1.90 -4.82
CA ILE A 209 5.14 2.03 -4.10
C ILE A 209 5.84 3.36 -4.37
N GLU A 210 5.91 3.83 -5.63
CA GLU A 210 6.50 5.14 -5.96
C GLU A 210 5.71 6.33 -5.37
N SER A 211 4.50 6.12 -4.88
CA SER A 211 3.65 7.16 -4.29
C SER A 211 3.71 7.22 -2.77
N LEU A 212 4.25 6.20 -2.11
CA LEU A 212 4.47 6.12 -0.68
C LEU A 212 5.79 6.78 -0.28
N ASP A 213 5.92 7.15 0.99
CA ASP A 213 7.22 7.43 1.60
C ASP A 213 8.05 6.13 1.70
N ASP A 214 9.35 6.26 1.90
CA ASP A 214 10.28 5.14 1.80
C ASP A 214 10.08 4.15 2.94
N GLU A 215 9.82 4.61 4.17
CA GLU A 215 9.52 3.79 5.35
C GLU A 215 8.28 2.92 5.14
N THR A 216 7.13 3.52 4.78
CA THR A 216 5.89 2.76 4.49
C THR A 216 6.05 1.81 3.29
N ALA A 217 6.85 2.21 2.29
CA ALA A 217 7.13 1.36 1.13
C ALA A 217 7.99 0.15 1.52
N ALA A 218 9.00 0.33 2.36
CA ALA A 218 9.87 -0.72 2.88
C ALA A 218 9.06 -1.75 3.67
N GLU A 219 8.31 -1.29 4.70
CA GLU A 219 7.43 -2.15 5.50
C GLU A 219 6.48 -2.99 4.63
N ALA A 220 5.83 -2.37 3.63
CA ALA A 220 4.91 -3.09 2.75
C ALA A 220 5.63 -4.06 1.80
N VAL A 221 6.86 -3.75 1.38
CA VAL A 221 7.67 -4.63 0.52
C VAL A 221 8.20 -5.81 1.32
N SER A 222 8.55 -5.64 2.58
CA SER A 222 8.97 -6.73 3.47
C SER A 222 7.90 -7.81 3.64
N GLU A 223 6.64 -7.42 3.71
CA GLU A 223 5.50 -8.33 3.92
C GLU A 223 5.07 -9.13 2.66
N ILE A 224 5.47 -8.71 1.44
CA ILE A 224 5.10 -9.48 0.23
C ILE A 224 6.09 -10.62 -0.04
N PRO A 225 5.67 -11.71 -0.76
CA PRO A 225 6.57 -12.83 -1.08
C PRO A 225 7.87 -12.39 -1.78
N THR A 226 9.01 -12.95 -1.40
CA THR A 226 10.37 -12.60 -1.90
C THR A 226 10.45 -12.49 -3.42
N ARG A 227 9.79 -13.41 -4.15
CA ARG A 227 9.74 -13.35 -5.62
C ARG A 227 9.07 -12.07 -6.13
N MET A 228 8.13 -11.52 -5.39
CA MET A 228 7.43 -10.29 -5.75
C MET A 228 8.28 -9.07 -5.35
N GLN A 229 8.94 -9.11 -4.19
CA GLN A 229 9.91 -8.10 -3.76
C GLN A 229 10.97 -7.89 -4.85
N VAL A 230 11.63 -8.98 -5.27
CA VAL A 230 12.64 -8.97 -6.34
C VAL A 230 12.09 -8.38 -7.65
N ALA A 231 10.89 -8.79 -8.07
CA ALA A 231 10.30 -8.30 -9.30
C ALA A 231 9.95 -6.81 -9.24
N LEU A 232 9.50 -6.34 -8.08
CA LEU A 232 9.13 -4.95 -7.82
C LEU A 232 10.38 -4.06 -7.77
N LEU A 233 11.35 -4.38 -6.90
CA LEU A 233 12.61 -3.63 -6.77
C LEU A 233 13.37 -3.55 -8.08
N ASN A 234 13.46 -4.65 -8.84
CA ASN A 234 14.09 -4.65 -10.16
C ASN A 234 13.34 -3.80 -11.21
N SER A 235 12.08 -3.41 -10.94
CA SER A 235 11.30 -2.54 -11.83
C SER A 235 11.41 -1.05 -11.52
N LEU A 236 11.89 -0.71 -10.31
CA LEU A 236 12.14 0.68 -9.86
C LEU A 236 13.44 1.21 -10.44
N ASP A 237 13.66 2.52 -10.36
CA ASP A 237 15.01 3.06 -10.54
C ASP A 237 15.90 2.72 -9.33
N ALA A 238 17.22 2.63 -9.58
CA ALA A 238 18.15 2.17 -8.56
C ALA A 238 18.21 3.08 -7.31
N GLY A 239 17.94 4.37 -7.44
CA GLY A 239 17.88 5.29 -6.31
C GLY A 239 16.66 4.98 -5.42
N LYS A 240 15.47 4.91 -6.00
CA LYS A 240 14.25 4.57 -5.24
C LYS A 240 14.29 3.16 -4.64
N ALA A 241 14.90 2.21 -5.34
CA ALA A 241 15.11 0.87 -4.80
C ALA A 241 16.07 0.88 -3.60
N ALA A 242 17.13 1.70 -3.65
CA ALA A 242 18.05 1.88 -2.54
C ALA A 242 17.37 2.54 -1.34
N ASP A 243 16.65 3.66 -1.56
CA ASP A 243 15.90 4.36 -0.52
C ASP A 243 14.92 3.42 0.23
N ILE A 244 14.27 2.49 -0.48
CA ILE A 244 13.38 1.50 0.13
C ILE A 244 14.17 0.43 0.89
N VAL A 245 15.26 -0.10 0.31
CA VAL A 245 16.05 -1.17 0.93
C VAL A 245 16.77 -0.67 2.18
N GLU A 246 17.12 0.60 2.25
CA GLU A 246 17.70 1.23 3.45
C GLU A 246 16.76 1.28 4.64
N GLU A 247 15.46 1.43 4.38
CA GLU A 247 14.42 1.47 5.42
C GLU A 247 13.92 0.06 5.83
N MET A 248 14.39 -1.02 5.17
CA MET A 248 14.08 -2.41 5.56
C MET A 248 14.97 -2.84 6.74
N ALA A 249 14.52 -3.85 7.51
CA ALA A 249 15.41 -4.50 8.46
C ALA A 249 16.65 -5.06 7.75
N PRO A 250 17.86 -4.97 8.34
CA PRO A 250 19.10 -5.32 7.67
C PRO A 250 19.18 -6.74 7.10
N ASP A 251 18.59 -7.71 7.78
CA ASP A 251 18.48 -9.10 7.33
C ASP A 251 17.50 -9.24 6.15
N GLU A 252 16.36 -8.60 6.18
CA GLU A 252 15.40 -8.57 5.06
C GLU A 252 16.01 -7.89 3.83
N ALA A 253 16.74 -6.77 4.03
CA ALA A 253 17.51 -6.10 2.99
C ALA A 253 18.55 -7.04 2.37
N ALA A 254 19.29 -7.79 3.19
CA ALA A 254 20.27 -8.77 2.74
C ALA A 254 19.61 -9.89 1.93
N ASP A 255 18.51 -10.45 2.42
CA ASP A 255 17.76 -11.54 1.78
C ASP A 255 17.27 -11.14 0.39
N VAL A 256 16.63 -9.97 0.27
CA VAL A 256 16.12 -9.51 -1.02
C VAL A 256 17.25 -9.17 -2.00
N LEU A 257 18.35 -8.57 -1.52
CA LEU A 257 19.51 -8.22 -2.36
C LEU A 257 20.26 -9.47 -2.86
N GLN A 258 20.23 -10.56 -2.12
CA GLN A 258 20.79 -11.84 -2.51
C GLN A 258 20.03 -12.49 -3.67
N GLU A 259 18.71 -12.33 -3.68
CA GLU A 259 17.82 -12.84 -4.72
C GLU A 259 17.73 -11.93 -5.96
N LEU A 260 18.15 -10.67 -5.87
CA LEU A 260 18.21 -9.74 -7.00
C LEU A 260 19.30 -10.16 -8.02
N PRO A 261 19.12 -9.78 -9.32
CA PRO A 261 20.21 -9.93 -10.30
C PRO A 261 21.48 -9.22 -9.79
N PRO A 262 22.68 -9.83 -9.94
CA PRO A 262 23.92 -9.28 -9.35
C PRO A 262 24.22 -7.83 -9.77
N GLU A 263 23.83 -7.44 -10.99
CA GLU A 263 24.01 -6.07 -11.49
C GLU A 263 23.08 -5.10 -10.74
N THR A 264 21.81 -5.47 -10.57
CA THR A 264 20.82 -4.64 -9.83
C THR A 264 21.19 -4.55 -8.35
N SER A 265 21.54 -5.66 -7.70
CA SER A 265 21.99 -5.68 -6.31
C SER A 265 23.19 -4.76 -6.08
N ALA A 266 24.17 -4.80 -6.98
CA ALA A 266 25.35 -3.93 -6.90
C ALA A 266 24.98 -2.44 -7.10
N GLU A 267 24.03 -2.14 -8.00
CA GLU A 267 23.56 -0.77 -8.22
C GLU A 267 22.78 -0.25 -7.01
N VAL A 268 21.90 -1.05 -6.39
CA VAL A 268 21.18 -0.69 -5.16
C VAL A 268 22.17 -0.41 -4.04
N LEU A 269 23.08 -1.35 -3.73
CA LEU A 269 24.12 -1.17 -2.71
C LEU A 269 25.06 0.03 -2.94
N ALA A 270 25.21 0.47 -4.18
CA ALA A 270 26.04 1.62 -4.51
C ALA A 270 25.30 2.96 -4.30
N ASN A 271 23.96 2.94 -4.29
CA ASN A 271 23.11 4.10 -4.06
C ASN A 271 22.69 4.25 -2.59
N MET A 272 22.82 3.21 -1.77
CA MET A 272 22.53 3.23 -0.33
C MET A 272 23.53 4.14 0.42
N GLU A 273 23.13 4.63 1.61
CA GLU A 273 24.04 5.29 2.53
C GLU A 273 25.18 4.34 2.98
N ALA A 274 26.32 4.89 3.33
CA ALA A 274 27.53 4.07 3.49
C ALA A 274 27.49 3.15 4.72
N GLU A 275 26.79 3.55 5.78
CA GLU A 275 26.68 2.79 7.03
C GLU A 275 25.76 1.61 6.81
N GLU A 276 24.56 1.82 6.29
CA GLU A 276 23.54 0.79 5.97
C GLU A 276 24.06 -0.19 4.91
N ALA A 277 24.69 0.32 3.85
CA ALA A 277 25.29 -0.54 2.83
C ALA A 277 26.40 -1.43 3.38
N GLN A 278 27.15 -0.99 4.40
CA GLN A 278 28.17 -1.82 5.02
C GLN A 278 27.55 -2.90 5.88
N GLU A 279 26.52 -2.59 6.66
CA GLU A 279 25.82 -3.53 7.51
C GLU A 279 25.20 -4.66 6.69
N VAL A 280 24.49 -4.32 5.63
CA VAL A 280 23.90 -5.31 4.70
C VAL A 280 25.00 -6.15 4.01
N ARG A 281 26.15 -5.56 3.62
CA ARG A 281 27.27 -6.35 3.07
C ARG A 281 27.87 -7.33 4.05
N GLU A 282 27.88 -7.02 5.33
CA GLU A 282 28.34 -7.95 6.37
C GLU A 282 27.38 -9.13 6.49
N LEU A 283 26.07 -8.88 6.44
CA LEU A 283 25.04 -9.96 6.45
C LEU A 283 25.11 -10.82 5.18
N LEU A 284 25.28 -10.24 4.01
CA LEU A 284 25.49 -10.96 2.74
C LEU A 284 26.70 -11.89 2.75
N GLY A 285 27.61 -11.74 3.72
CA GLY A 285 28.78 -12.61 3.91
C GLY A 285 28.46 -13.96 4.60
N PHE A 286 27.28 -14.13 5.17
CA PHE A 286 26.86 -15.37 5.83
C PHE A 286 26.13 -16.32 4.89
N GLU A 287 26.11 -17.62 5.22
CA GLU A 287 25.38 -18.63 4.46
C GLU A 287 23.88 -18.56 4.79
N GLU A 288 23.00 -18.48 3.77
CA GLU A 288 21.54 -18.32 3.89
C GLU A 288 20.86 -19.27 4.89
N ASN A 289 21.29 -20.51 4.99
CA ASN A 289 20.62 -21.52 5.81
C ASN A 289 21.29 -21.71 7.18
N THR A 290 21.92 -20.69 7.69
CA THR A 290 22.60 -20.68 9.00
C THR A 290 22.05 -19.60 9.92
N ALA A 291 22.36 -19.69 11.21
CA ALA A 291 21.98 -18.65 12.17
C ALA A 291 22.50 -17.27 11.78
N GLY A 292 23.66 -17.19 11.15
CA GLY A 292 24.19 -15.93 10.62
C GLY A 292 23.43 -15.38 9.43
N GLY A 293 22.79 -16.26 8.62
CA GLY A 293 21.95 -15.83 7.50
C GLY A 293 20.52 -15.44 7.91
N PHE A 294 20.09 -15.78 9.12
CA PHE A 294 18.76 -15.46 9.66
C PHE A 294 18.79 -14.34 10.71
N MET A 295 19.97 -13.82 11.04
CA MET A 295 20.13 -12.87 12.13
C MET A 295 19.97 -11.44 11.64
N THR A 296 19.30 -10.63 12.45
CA THR A 296 19.34 -9.18 12.33
C THR A 296 20.47 -8.59 13.17
N THR A 297 20.96 -7.43 12.77
CA THR A 297 21.90 -6.60 13.52
C THR A 297 21.18 -5.55 14.37
N GLU A 298 19.87 -5.50 14.31
CA GLU A 298 19.03 -4.63 15.13
C GLU A 298 18.84 -5.17 16.55
N PHE A 299 19.78 -4.84 17.44
CA PHE A 299 19.69 -5.21 18.84
C PHE A 299 20.39 -4.17 19.74
N ILE A 300 20.03 -4.17 21.03
CA ILE A 300 20.65 -3.27 22.00
C ILE A 300 21.61 -4.05 22.90
N VAL A 301 22.87 -3.61 22.88
CA VAL A 301 23.96 -4.18 23.66
C VAL A 301 24.50 -3.18 24.66
N LEU A 302 24.67 -3.60 25.91
CA LEU A 302 25.22 -2.78 26.98
C LEU A 302 26.19 -3.58 27.85
N GLN A 303 27.00 -2.92 28.63
CA GLN A 303 27.85 -3.57 29.62
C GLN A 303 27.03 -3.96 30.85
N GLU A 304 27.43 -5.02 31.58
CA GLU A 304 26.75 -5.47 32.81
C GLU A 304 26.65 -4.38 33.89
N SER A 305 27.58 -3.45 33.92
CA SER A 305 27.61 -2.32 34.85
C SER A 305 26.69 -1.16 34.48
N ALA A 306 26.14 -1.18 33.27
CA ALA A 306 25.19 -0.16 32.84
C ALA A 306 23.90 -0.23 33.67
N THR A 307 23.23 0.90 33.86
CA THR A 307 22.02 0.98 34.68
C THR A 307 20.75 0.77 33.85
N VAL A 308 19.62 0.50 34.52
CA VAL A 308 18.30 0.47 33.89
C VAL A 308 18.00 1.78 33.16
N GLU A 309 18.38 2.93 33.74
CA GLU A 309 18.21 4.23 33.07
C GLU A 309 18.98 4.33 31.76
N ALA A 310 20.21 3.80 31.71
CA ALA A 310 21.00 3.74 30.48
C ALA A 310 20.36 2.83 29.41
N ALA A 311 19.75 1.72 29.82
CA ALA A 311 19.04 0.84 28.91
C ALA A 311 17.78 1.51 28.33
N VAL A 312 17.02 2.22 29.15
CA VAL A 312 15.86 3.01 28.69
C VAL A 312 16.27 4.14 27.74
N GLU A 313 17.42 4.75 27.98
CA GLU A 313 17.93 5.79 27.08
C GLU A 313 18.42 5.20 25.75
N ALA A 314 19.05 4.03 25.77
CA ALA A 314 19.41 3.30 24.55
C ALA A 314 18.16 2.93 23.72
N LEU A 315 17.08 2.46 24.36
CA LEU A 315 15.79 2.19 23.69
C LEU A 315 15.17 3.44 23.06
N LYS A 316 15.24 4.61 23.70
CA LYS A 316 14.71 5.86 23.14
C LYS A 316 15.49 6.38 21.92
N ASN A 317 16.76 6.07 21.88
CA ASN A 317 17.65 6.51 20.80
C ASN A 317 17.86 5.42 19.76
N PHE A 318 17.16 4.30 19.86
CA PHE A 318 17.22 3.21 18.89
C PHE A 318 16.52 3.65 17.60
N SER A 319 17.17 3.45 16.47
CA SER A 319 16.67 3.86 15.14
C SER A 319 15.90 2.76 14.40
N GLY A 320 16.07 1.50 14.80
CA GLY A 320 15.35 0.37 14.18
C GLY A 320 13.97 0.12 14.80
N GLU A 321 13.37 -1.01 14.47
CA GLU A 321 12.05 -1.38 14.93
C GLU A 321 12.02 -1.72 16.43
N LEU A 322 11.39 -0.86 17.23
CA LEU A 322 11.24 -1.10 18.67
C LEU A 322 10.41 -2.34 19.00
N GLU A 323 9.51 -2.74 18.11
CA GLU A 323 8.62 -3.89 18.30
C GLU A 323 9.40 -5.22 18.29
N SER A 324 10.52 -5.29 17.59
CA SER A 324 11.42 -6.44 17.53
C SER A 324 12.29 -6.57 18.79
N ILE A 325 12.50 -5.48 19.57
CA ILE A 325 13.38 -5.45 20.72
C ILE A 325 12.68 -6.06 21.97
N HIS A 326 13.03 -7.28 22.30
CA HIS A 326 12.47 -8.00 23.44
C HIS A 326 13.41 -8.09 24.65
N SER A 327 14.70 -7.86 24.44
CA SER A 327 15.76 -8.01 25.44
C SER A 327 16.93 -7.07 25.20
N ILE A 328 17.66 -6.76 26.28
CA ILE A 328 18.97 -6.10 26.24
C ILE A 328 20.05 -7.17 26.40
N TYR A 329 21.07 -7.14 25.56
CA TYR A 329 22.18 -8.07 25.58
C TYR A 329 23.34 -7.48 26.36
N LEU A 330 23.84 -8.23 27.33
CA LEU A 330 24.96 -7.78 28.17
C LEU A 330 26.27 -8.40 27.68
N ILE A 331 27.27 -7.56 27.52
CA ILE A 331 28.61 -7.98 27.11
C ILE A 331 29.67 -7.64 28.17
N ALA A 332 30.73 -8.42 28.19
CA ALA A 332 31.93 -8.14 28.92
C ALA A 332 32.80 -7.10 28.18
N THR A 333 33.90 -6.68 28.79
CA THR A 333 34.83 -5.71 28.21
C THR A 333 35.54 -6.18 26.93
N ASP A 334 35.60 -7.51 26.71
CA ASP A 334 36.13 -8.15 25.51
C ASP A 334 35.08 -8.42 24.42
N LEU A 335 33.87 -7.87 24.58
CA LEU A 335 32.70 -7.99 23.72
C LEU A 335 32.03 -9.37 23.73
N THR A 336 32.41 -10.27 24.62
CA THR A 336 31.75 -11.56 24.74
C THR A 336 30.36 -11.43 25.37
N LEU A 337 29.39 -12.16 24.84
CA LEU A 337 28.02 -12.18 25.35
C LEU A 337 28.00 -12.87 26.72
N THR A 338 27.48 -12.19 27.72
CA THR A 338 27.42 -12.75 29.10
C THR A 338 26.02 -13.12 29.51
N ARG A 339 25.04 -12.23 29.32
CA ARG A 339 23.64 -12.40 29.80
C ARG A 339 22.66 -11.72 28.86
N VAL A 340 21.40 -12.10 29.03
CA VAL A 340 20.26 -11.47 28.35
C VAL A 340 19.27 -10.97 29.39
N VAL A 341 18.89 -9.70 29.32
CA VAL A 341 17.95 -9.06 30.23
C VAL A 341 16.65 -8.80 29.48
N PRO A 342 15.55 -9.52 29.77
CA PRO A 342 14.23 -9.24 29.22
C PRO A 342 13.77 -7.82 29.54
N LEU A 343 13.17 -7.10 28.60
CA LEU A 343 12.67 -5.72 28.80
C LEU A 343 11.69 -5.61 29.96
N ALA A 344 10.91 -6.66 30.24
CA ALA A 344 9.97 -6.69 31.35
C ALA A 344 10.65 -6.46 32.73
N LEU A 345 11.92 -6.86 32.89
CA LEU A 345 12.67 -6.62 34.12
C LEU A 345 13.05 -5.15 34.31
N LEU A 346 13.24 -4.41 33.23
CA LEU A 346 13.51 -2.95 33.31
C LEU A 346 12.33 -2.20 33.90
N LEU A 347 11.09 -2.63 33.60
CA LEU A 347 9.86 -1.96 34.04
C LEU A 347 9.61 -2.08 35.55
N ILE A 348 10.15 -3.11 36.20
CA ILE A 348 9.93 -3.38 37.62
C ILE A 348 11.16 -3.11 38.48
N SER A 349 12.27 -2.68 37.88
CA SER A 349 13.54 -2.44 38.55
C SER A 349 13.75 -0.94 38.82
N GLU A 350 14.62 -0.64 39.80
CA GLU A 350 15.02 0.72 40.09
C GLU A 350 15.93 1.25 38.98
N LYS A 351 15.82 2.55 38.65
CA LYS A 351 16.51 3.17 37.51
C LYS A 351 18.04 3.10 37.60
N ASP A 352 18.58 3.14 38.80
CA ASP A 352 20.02 3.11 39.10
C ASP A 352 20.55 1.69 39.30
N ALA A 353 19.69 0.65 39.24
CA ALA A 353 20.11 -0.74 39.38
C ALA A 353 21.00 -1.15 38.20
N PRO A 354 22.15 -1.79 38.45
CA PRO A 354 22.98 -2.35 37.39
C PRO A 354 22.26 -3.49 36.66
N LEU A 355 22.31 -3.50 35.32
CA LEU A 355 21.64 -4.51 34.50
C LEU A 355 22.08 -5.93 34.83
N GLY A 356 23.36 -6.16 35.10
CA GLY A 356 23.89 -7.45 35.50
C GLY A 356 23.32 -7.99 36.83
N SER A 357 22.73 -7.14 37.67
CA SER A 357 22.05 -7.56 38.92
C SER A 357 20.61 -8.02 38.73
N LEU A 358 19.99 -7.73 37.59
CA LEU A 358 18.59 -8.07 37.30
C LEU A 358 18.37 -9.54 36.96
N VAL A 359 19.41 -10.22 36.56
CA VAL A 359 19.40 -11.65 36.19
C VAL A 359 20.39 -12.41 37.08
N SER A 360 20.11 -13.69 37.30
CA SER A 360 20.98 -14.50 38.18
C SER A 360 22.38 -14.71 37.56
N ALA A 361 23.40 -14.71 38.38
CA ALA A 361 24.76 -15.02 37.95
C ALA A 361 24.91 -16.44 37.33
N SER A 362 23.96 -17.33 37.62
CA SER A 362 23.91 -18.67 37.03
C SER A 362 23.22 -18.72 35.66
N ASP A 363 22.52 -17.63 35.24
CA ASP A 363 21.76 -17.59 34.00
C ASP A 363 22.67 -17.10 32.86
N THR A 364 23.46 -18.05 32.32
CA THR A 364 24.26 -17.79 31.12
C THR A 364 23.36 -17.59 29.94
N ALA A 365 23.76 -16.68 29.03
CA ALA A 365 23.02 -16.44 27.78
C ALA A 365 22.89 -17.73 26.96
N ILE A 366 21.69 -18.07 26.54
CA ILE A 366 21.47 -19.12 25.56
C ILE A 366 21.75 -18.50 24.20
N SER A 367 22.72 -19.00 23.47
CA SER A 367 23.15 -18.53 22.17
C SER A 367 23.45 -19.67 21.20
N VAL A 368 23.62 -19.35 19.93
CA VAL A 368 24.08 -20.28 18.88
C VAL A 368 25.26 -19.66 18.12
N PRO A 369 26.19 -20.50 17.62
CA PRO A 369 27.21 -20.00 16.72
C PRO A 369 26.61 -19.65 15.35
N PHE A 370 27.18 -18.65 14.65
CA PHE A 370 26.67 -18.13 13.36
C PHE A 370 26.51 -19.22 12.29
N HIS A 371 27.29 -20.30 12.34
CA HIS A 371 27.21 -21.43 11.41
C HIS A 371 26.21 -22.55 11.83
N ALA A 372 25.42 -22.32 12.89
CA ALA A 372 24.39 -23.26 13.31
C ALA A 372 23.30 -23.37 12.23
N ASP A 373 22.88 -24.60 11.90
CA ASP A 373 21.89 -24.85 10.89
C ASP A 373 20.48 -24.45 11.34
N ARG A 374 19.61 -24.21 10.37
CA ARG A 374 18.19 -23.86 10.53
C ARG A 374 17.47 -24.74 11.55
N LYS A 375 17.68 -26.06 11.48
CA LYS A 375 17.02 -27.02 12.40
C LYS A 375 17.45 -26.80 13.83
N THR A 376 18.70 -26.48 14.05
CA THR A 376 19.25 -26.17 15.38
C THR A 376 18.62 -24.91 15.92
N VAL A 377 18.52 -23.83 15.10
CA VAL A 377 17.85 -22.56 15.46
C VAL A 377 16.41 -22.82 15.89
N ILE A 378 15.60 -23.45 15.05
CA ILE A 378 14.19 -23.78 15.34
C ILE A 378 14.05 -24.59 16.63
N ASN A 379 14.92 -25.60 16.84
CA ASN A 379 14.90 -26.40 18.05
C ASN A 379 15.24 -25.63 19.33
N MET A 380 16.13 -24.63 19.23
CA MET A 380 16.47 -23.75 20.36
C MET A 380 15.28 -22.88 20.77
N PHE A 381 14.60 -22.27 19.81
CA PHE A 381 13.36 -21.52 20.07
C PHE A 381 12.30 -22.38 20.75
N HIS A 382 12.02 -23.53 20.19
CA HIS A 382 11.03 -24.47 20.76
C HIS A 382 11.43 -24.99 22.16
N LYS A 383 12.70 -25.40 22.34
CA LYS A 383 13.16 -25.99 23.58
C LYS A 383 13.15 -25.04 24.76
N TYR A 384 13.53 -23.77 24.51
CA TYR A 384 13.71 -22.78 25.56
C TYR A 384 12.60 -21.72 25.56
N ASN A 385 11.61 -21.83 24.64
CA ASN A 385 10.50 -20.88 24.48
C ASN A 385 11.01 -19.43 24.34
N LEU A 386 11.96 -19.25 23.42
CA LEU A 386 12.62 -17.97 23.19
C LEU A 386 11.75 -17.04 22.32
N LEU A 387 11.92 -15.75 22.50
CA LEU A 387 11.44 -14.72 21.57
C LEU A 387 12.58 -14.21 20.68
N THR A 388 13.82 -14.26 21.21
CA THR A 388 15.03 -13.89 20.47
C THR A 388 16.16 -14.85 20.86
N LEU A 389 17.07 -15.11 19.91
CA LEU A 389 18.20 -16.02 20.08
C LEU A 389 19.50 -15.34 19.62
N PRO A 390 20.40 -14.97 20.55
CA PRO A 390 21.69 -14.40 20.21
C PRO A 390 22.53 -15.31 19.33
N VAL A 391 23.15 -14.76 18.33
CA VAL A 391 24.11 -15.39 17.42
C VAL A 391 25.51 -14.88 17.75
N VAL A 392 26.45 -15.82 17.91
CA VAL A 392 27.81 -15.48 18.35
C VAL A 392 28.87 -16.02 17.38
N ASP A 393 30.05 -15.39 17.41
CA ASP A 393 31.24 -15.86 16.71
C ASP A 393 31.93 -17.02 17.48
N ASP A 394 33.03 -17.55 16.95
CA ASP A 394 33.83 -18.62 17.57
C ASP A 394 34.50 -18.18 18.89
N ASN A 395 34.43 -16.90 19.25
CA ASN A 395 34.97 -16.35 20.50
C ASN A 395 33.84 -15.89 21.45
N ASP A 396 32.60 -16.37 21.26
CA ASP A 396 31.41 -15.99 22.01
C ASP A 396 31.07 -14.49 21.95
N ARG A 397 31.50 -13.76 20.92
CA ARG A 397 31.12 -12.35 20.69
C ARG A 397 29.80 -12.28 19.97
N LEU A 398 28.94 -11.39 20.41
CA LEU A 398 27.64 -11.17 19.79
C LEU A 398 27.80 -10.60 18.38
N LEU A 399 27.21 -11.27 17.40
CA LEU A 399 27.15 -10.86 16.00
C LEU A 399 25.78 -10.31 15.60
N GLY A 400 24.72 -10.94 16.08
CA GLY A 400 23.35 -10.63 15.73
C GLY A 400 22.35 -11.36 16.61
N VAL A 401 21.10 -11.28 16.25
CA VAL A 401 19.98 -11.91 16.95
C VAL A 401 19.01 -12.47 15.92
N VAL A 402 18.56 -13.70 16.10
CA VAL A 402 17.43 -14.27 15.36
C VAL A 402 16.16 -14.00 16.17
N THR A 403 15.08 -13.61 15.54
CA THR A 403 13.80 -13.30 16.18
C THR A 403 12.79 -14.44 16.02
N ALA A 404 11.65 -14.38 16.71
CA ALA A 404 10.66 -15.47 16.67
C ALA A 404 9.83 -15.45 15.38
N ASP A 405 9.61 -14.27 14.78
CA ASP A 405 8.94 -14.05 13.51
C ASP A 405 9.73 -14.67 12.35
N ASP A 406 11.05 -14.44 12.27
CA ASP A 406 11.94 -15.11 11.29
C ASP A 406 11.83 -16.63 11.38
N VAL A 407 11.84 -17.15 12.61
CA VAL A 407 11.69 -18.61 12.83
C VAL A 407 10.32 -19.11 12.38
N LEU A 408 9.24 -18.34 12.57
CA LEU A 408 7.91 -18.68 12.07
C LEU A 408 7.89 -18.71 10.55
N GLU A 409 8.52 -17.75 9.88
CA GLU A 409 8.66 -17.74 8.43
C GLU A 409 9.44 -18.98 7.92
N LEU A 410 10.55 -19.30 8.56
CA LEU A 410 11.31 -20.50 8.26
C LEU A 410 10.47 -21.80 8.37
N VAL A 411 9.56 -21.90 9.32
CA VAL A 411 8.68 -23.07 9.50
C VAL A 411 7.58 -23.11 8.45
N ILE A 412 7.07 -21.98 8.01
CA ILE A 412 6.02 -21.88 6.98
C ILE A 412 6.57 -22.24 5.60
N LYS A 413 7.77 -21.79 5.27
CA LYS A 413 8.45 -22.10 3.98
C LYS A 413 8.84 -23.59 3.81
N GLU A 414 8.78 -24.40 4.86
CA GLU A 414 9.02 -25.86 4.79
C GLU A 414 7.84 -26.69 4.24
N LYS A 415 6.66 -26.10 3.98
CA LYS A 415 5.47 -26.79 3.46
C LYS A 415 5.30 -26.59 1.97
#